data_4f08b550fe094e543cf58df1e80bb1e1
#
_entry.id   4f08b550fe094e543cf58df1e80bb1e1
#
_cell.length_a   1.000
_cell.length_b   1.000
_cell.length_c   1.000
_cell.angle_alpha   90.00
_cell.angle_beta   90.00
_cell.angle_gamma   90.00
#
_symmetry.space_group_name_H-M   'P 1'
#
loop_
_entity.id
_entity.type
_entity.pdbx_description
1 polymer ?
#
loop_
_entity_poly.entity_id
_entity_poly.type
_entity_poly.pdbx_seq_one_letter_code
_entity_poly.pdbx_strand_id
1 'polypeptide(L)' 'MIEIVFALILELNGKMIAHVYKDSLNACLKSKRIAQNEVNPERVVFSCKKVQAQTEIYMDRKKIIKIIK' A
#
# COMPACT_ATOMS: atom_id res chain seq x y z
N MET A 1 -4.05 -13.43 10.00
CA MET A 1 -4.68 -12.46 10.91
C MET A 1 -5.36 -11.38 10.10
N ILE A 2 -6.57 -11.01 10.47
CA ILE A 2 -7.30 -9.94 9.79
C ILE A 2 -7.27 -8.71 10.66
N GLU A 3 -6.82 -7.59 10.11
CA GLU A 3 -6.71 -6.34 10.84
C GLU A 3 -6.85 -5.14 9.92
N ILE A 4 -7.07 -3.97 10.52
CA ILE A 4 -7.14 -2.73 9.77
C ILE A 4 -5.72 -2.13 9.74
N VAL A 5 -5.22 -1.89 8.53
CA VAL A 5 -3.86 -1.37 8.33
C VAL A 5 -3.87 -0.26 7.29
N PHE A 6 -2.80 0.51 7.29
CA PHE A 6 -2.55 1.46 6.20
C PHE A 6 -1.85 0.74 5.06
N ALA A 7 -2.28 1.00 3.86
CA ALA A 7 -1.69 0.40 2.67
C ALA A 7 -1.43 1.46 1.62
N LEU A 8 -0.25 1.36 1.01
CA LEU A 8 0.06 2.11 -0.20
C LEU A 8 -0.43 1.30 -1.39
N ILE A 9 -1.41 1.82 -2.09
CA ILE A 9 -2.02 1.13 -3.22
C ILE A 9 -1.54 1.77 -4.51
N LEU A 10 -1.07 0.92 -5.42
CA LEU A 10 -0.61 1.33 -6.72
C LEU A 10 -1.63 0.92 -7.77
N GLU A 11 -2.07 1.88 -8.56
CA GLU A 11 -3.03 1.64 -9.63
C GLU A 11 -2.42 2.05 -10.97
N LEU A 12 -2.62 1.23 -11.98
CA LEU A 12 -2.20 1.52 -13.35
C LEU A 12 -3.45 1.44 -14.24
N ASN A 13 -3.77 2.56 -14.90
CA ASN A 13 -4.95 2.65 -15.76
C ASN A 13 -6.25 2.24 -15.07
N GLY A 14 -6.38 2.63 -13.79
CA GLY A 14 -7.58 2.35 -13.02
C GLY A 14 -7.63 0.97 -12.39
N LYS A 15 -6.58 0.16 -12.55
CA LYS A 15 -6.51 -1.18 -11.97
C LYS A 15 -5.44 -1.24 -10.90
N MET A 16 -5.77 -1.84 -9.76
CA MET A 16 -4.79 -2.06 -8.71
C MET A 16 -3.79 -3.13 -9.15
N ILE A 17 -2.51 -2.73 -9.18
CA ILE A 17 -1.44 -3.64 -9.57
C ILE A 17 -0.60 -4.11 -8.39
N ALA A 18 -0.62 -3.36 -7.29
CA ALA A 18 0.17 -3.71 -6.11
C ALA A 18 -0.37 -3.01 -4.87
N HIS A 19 -0.05 -3.58 -3.72
CA HIS A 19 -0.29 -2.95 -2.43
C HIS A 19 0.87 -3.26 -1.51
N VAL A 20 1.19 -2.30 -0.62
CA VAL A 20 2.30 -2.43 0.31
C VAL A 20 1.81 -2.05 1.70
N TYR A 21 2.15 -2.89 2.69
CA TYR A 21 1.86 -2.59 4.09
C TYR A 21 2.67 -1.40 4.59
N LYS A 22 2.01 -0.51 5.32
CA LYS A 22 2.67 0.61 6.00
C LYS A 22 2.25 0.64 7.47
N ASP A 23 3.19 1.00 8.34
CA ASP A 23 2.94 1.04 9.78
C ASP A 23 2.01 2.18 10.20
N SER A 24 2.05 3.28 9.45
CA SER A 24 1.28 4.46 9.79
C SER A 24 0.96 5.26 8.54
N LEU A 25 0.03 6.21 8.67
CA LEU A 25 -0.29 7.12 7.59
C LEU A 25 0.93 7.96 7.17
N ASN A 26 1.72 8.42 8.14
CA ASN A 26 2.91 9.20 7.84
C ASN A 26 3.93 8.41 7.02
N ALA A 27 4.14 7.14 7.36
CA ALA A 27 5.03 6.26 6.61
C ALA A 27 4.51 6.04 5.19
N CYS A 28 3.20 5.87 5.05
CA CYS A 28 2.57 5.70 3.75
C CYS A 28 2.75 6.94 2.87
N LEU A 29 2.49 8.13 3.42
CA LEU A 29 2.60 9.38 2.68
C LEU A 29 4.05 9.67 2.27
N LYS A 30 5.01 9.34 3.14
CA LYS A 30 6.42 9.48 2.82
C LYS A 30 6.81 8.60 1.66
N SER A 31 6.41 7.33 1.69
CA SER A 31 6.68 6.39 0.60
C SER A 31 6.01 6.82 -0.70
N LYS A 32 4.78 7.31 -0.60
CA LYS A 32 4.06 7.82 -1.76
C LYS A 32 4.81 8.97 -2.43
N ARG A 33 5.31 9.91 -1.63
CA ARG A 33 6.07 11.05 -2.15
C ARG A 33 7.32 10.61 -2.88
N ILE A 34 8.08 9.68 -2.29
CA ILE A 34 9.31 9.16 -2.88
C ILE A 34 8.99 8.43 -4.18
N ALA A 35 7.99 7.58 -4.18
CA ALA A 35 7.61 6.80 -5.35
C ALA A 35 7.14 7.70 -6.50
N GLN A 36 6.38 8.77 -6.20
CA GLN A 36 5.91 9.69 -7.23
C GLN A 36 7.03 10.45 -7.91
N ASN A 37 8.16 10.61 -7.24
CA ASN A 37 9.33 11.27 -7.83
C ASN A 37 10.10 10.34 -8.78
N GLU A 38 9.90 9.03 -8.67
CA GLU A 38 10.64 8.05 -9.46
C GLU A 38 9.86 7.53 -10.67
N VAL A 39 8.53 7.69 -10.68
CA VAL A 39 7.69 7.17 -11.75
C VAL A 39 6.86 8.30 -12.38
N ASN A 40 6.39 8.06 -13.60
CA ASN A 40 5.54 9.01 -14.30
C ASN A 40 4.14 9.01 -13.66
N PRO A 41 3.70 10.12 -13.04
CA PRO A 41 2.42 10.18 -12.35
C PRO A 41 1.21 10.14 -13.27
N GLU A 42 1.41 10.26 -14.57
CA GLU A 42 0.29 10.20 -15.53
C GLU A 42 -0.28 8.79 -15.68
N ARG A 43 0.55 7.77 -15.43
CA ARG A 43 0.14 6.38 -15.64
C ARG A 43 -0.12 5.63 -14.35
N VAL A 44 0.63 5.95 -13.32
CA VAL A 44 0.56 5.24 -12.04
C VAL A 44 0.03 6.17 -10.97
N VAL A 45 -1.02 5.72 -10.30
CA VAL A 45 -1.62 6.46 -9.20
C VAL A 45 -1.28 5.76 -7.89
N PHE A 46 -0.73 6.51 -6.95
CA PHE A 46 -0.44 6.05 -5.61
C PHE A 46 -1.49 6.58 -4.65
N SER A 47 -2.02 5.70 -3.82
CA SER A 47 -3.02 6.07 -2.82
C SER A 47 -2.67 5.48 -1.48
N CYS A 48 -2.81 6.27 -0.42
CA CYS A 48 -2.68 5.78 0.95
C CYS A 48 -4.07 5.57 1.52
N LYS A 49 -4.41 4.33 1.84
CA LYS A 49 -5.74 4.00 2.34
C LYS A 49 -5.65 3.15 3.59
N LYS A 50 -6.65 3.32 4.45
CA LYS A 50 -6.84 2.45 5.60
C LYS A 50 -7.76 1.32 5.15
N VAL A 51 -7.26 0.09 5.18
CA VAL A 51 -7.99 -1.06 4.66
C VAL A 51 -8.03 -2.19 5.67
N GLN A 52 -9.06 -3.02 5.57
CA GLN A 52 -9.10 -4.29 6.28
C GLN A 52 -8.41 -5.33 5.44
N ALA A 53 -7.40 -5.97 5.99
CA ALA A 53 -6.56 -6.88 5.23
C ALA A 53 -6.20 -8.10 6.06
N GLN A 54 -6.00 -9.20 5.36
CA GLN A 54 -5.40 -10.38 5.94
C GLN A 54 -3.89 -10.19 5.89
N THR A 55 -3.25 -10.29 7.07
CA THR A 55 -1.82 -10.04 7.19
C THR A 55 -1.11 -11.26 7.76
N GLU A 56 0.18 -11.34 7.52
CA GLU A 56 1.04 -12.40 8.02
C GLU A 56 2.42 -11.83 8.31
N ILE A 57 3.08 -12.37 9.34
CA ILE A 57 4.44 -11.98 9.65
C ILE A 57 5.39 -12.98 8.99
N TYR A 58 6.28 -12.44 8.16
CA TYR A 58 7.28 -13.23 7.45
C TYR A 58 8.64 -12.57 7.63
N MET A 59 9.59 -13.30 8.17
CA MET A 59 10.96 -12.79 8.44
C MET A 59 10.94 -11.47 9.23
N ASP A 60 10.16 -11.44 10.31
CA ASP A 60 9.99 -10.27 11.18
C ASP A 60 9.37 -9.05 10.49
N ARG A 61 8.76 -9.23 9.32
CA ARG A 61 8.05 -8.17 8.60
C ARG A 61 6.61 -8.55 8.38
N LYS A 62 5.72 -7.60 8.65
CA LYS A 62 4.31 -7.78 8.37
C LYS A 62 4.05 -7.56 6.89
N LYS A 63 3.30 -8.46 6.30
CA LYS A 63 2.96 -8.42 4.89
C LYS A 63 1.46 -8.58 4.71
N ILE A 64 0.89 -7.82 3.78
CA ILE A 64 -0.51 -7.99 3.40
C ILE A 64 -0.60 -9.15 2.42
N ILE A 65 -1.41 -10.14 2.78
CA ILE A 65 -1.68 -11.28 1.90
C ILE A 65 -2.84 -10.93 0.97
N LYS A 66 -3.89 -10.31 1.53
CA LYS A 66 -5.10 -10.04 0.79
C LYS A 66 -5.80 -8.83 1.41
N ILE A 67 -6.28 -7.92 0.57
CA ILE A 67 -7.13 -6.82 0.99
C ILE A 67 -8.57 -7.32 0.96
N ILE A 68 -9.26 -7.21 2.10
CA ILE A 68 -10.63 -7.67 2.24
C ILE A 68 -11.61 -6.55 1.88
N LYS A 69 -11.25 -5.32 2.28
CA LYS A 69 -12.18 -4.21 2.09
C LYS A 69 -11.51 -2.85 2.00
#